data_c29405cd66648e6cd089e7326b72f57b
#
_entry.id   c29405cd66648e6cd089e7326b72f57b
#
_cell.length_a   1.000
_cell.length_b   1.000
_cell.length_c   1.000
_cell.angle_alpha   90.00
_cell.angle_beta   90.00
_cell.angle_gamma   90.00
#
_symmetry.space_group_name_H-M   'P 1'
#
loop_
_entity.id
_entity.type
_entity.pdbx_description
1 polymer ?
#
loop_
_entity_poly.entity_id
_entity_poly.type
_entity_poly.pdbx_seq_one_letter_code
_entity_poly.pdbx_strand_id
1 'polypeptide(L)'
;MPKIDPQQELFTAVRLGLTEGKNSVYDTFLPPENTPYPFYYLGDNQQTDIEYKNAVAGTVLQTIHIWHNDPKQRGTVSAMLLNAKTVCRGISKTANFSWAVRNISQRIIPDNTTKSPLIHGVLEVEFYFS
;
A
#
# COMPACT_ATOMS: atom_id res chain seq x y z
N MET A 1 23.41 6.00 -16.26
CA MET A 1 21.99 5.96 -15.91
C MET A 1 21.82 5.68 -14.43
N PRO A 2 21.14 6.54 -13.72
CA PRO A 2 20.85 6.23 -12.34
C PRO A 2 19.95 5.00 -12.28
N LYS A 3 20.29 4.07 -11.43
CA LYS A 3 19.45 2.92 -11.18
C LYS A 3 18.42 3.29 -10.12
N ILE A 4 17.18 2.95 -10.36
CA ILE A 4 16.14 3.16 -9.38
C ILE A 4 16.06 1.89 -8.54
N ASP A 5 16.04 2.07 -7.23
CA ASP A 5 15.97 0.94 -6.31
C ASP A 5 14.62 0.22 -6.44
N PRO A 6 14.56 -1.11 -6.27
CA PRO A 6 13.30 -1.84 -6.35
C PRO A 6 12.20 -1.27 -5.47
N GLN A 7 12.55 -0.87 -4.25
CA GLN A 7 11.62 -0.28 -3.30
C GLN A 7 10.90 0.94 -3.90
N GLN A 8 11.64 1.81 -4.57
CA GLN A 8 11.06 3.00 -5.18
C GLN A 8 10.20 2.67 -6.39
N GLU A 9 10.65 1.72 -7.23
CA GLU A 9 9.85 1.32 -8.39
C GLU A 9 8.51 0.74 -7.97
N LEU A 10 8.53 -0.12 -6.96
CA LEU A 10 7.30 -0.71 -6.44
C LEU A 10 6.39 0.35 -5.83
N PHE A 11 6.94 1.23 -5.02
CA PHE A 11 6.16 2.30 -4.39
C PHE A 11 5.41 3.12 -5.44
N THR A 12 6.11 3.51 -6.49
CA THR A 12 5.51 4.27 -7.60
C THR A 12 4.40 3.48 -8.28
N ALA A 13 4.64 2.19 -8.54
CA ALA A 13 3.63 1.34 -9.20
C ALA A 13 2.37 1.19 -8.35
N VAL A 14 2.53 0.98 -7.04
CA VAL A 14 1.40 0.87 -6.12
C VAL A 14 0.62 2.18 -6.09
N ARG A 15 1.33 3.29 -5.93
CA ARG A 15 0.71 4.62 -5.87
C ARG A 15 -0.09 4.92 -7.13
N LEU A 16 0.49 4.66 -8.29
CA LEU A 16 -0.20 4.89 -9.57
C LEU A 16 -1.42 3.98 -9.72
N GLY A 17 -1.29 2.71 -9.37
CA GLY A 17 -2.42 1.78 -9.45
C GLY A 17 -3.58 2.16 -8.56
N LEU A 18 -3.30 2.62 -7.34
CA LEU A 18 -4.34 3.09 -6.43
C LEU A 18 -4.96 4.40 -6.89
N THR A 19 -4.17 5.28 -7.49
CA THR A 19 -4.63 6.58 -7.97
C THR A 19 -5.58 6.47 -9.16
N GLU A 20 -5.51 5.39 -9.93
CA GLU A 20 -6.42 5.15 -11.05
C GLU A 20 -7.87 4.96 -10.59
N GLY A 21 -8.10 4.60 -9.34
CA GLY A 21 -9.44 4.50 -8.77
C GLY A 21 -9.99 5.87 -8.39
N LYS A 22 -11.16 5.84 -7.74
CA LYS A 22 -11.86 7.08 -7.35
C LYS A 22 -11.36 7.67 -6.04
N ASN A 23 -10.55 6.92 -5.29
CA ASN A 23 -10.12 7.33 -3.96
C ASN A 23 -8.80 8.06 -4.00
N SER A 24 -8.65 9.02 -3.10
CA SER A 24 -7.40 9.78 -2.96
C SER A 24 -6.32 8.93 -2.32
N VAL A 25 -5.08 9.19 -2.72
CA VAL A 25 -3.91 8.47 -2.21
C VAL A 25 -2.91 9.49 -1.69
N TYR A 26 -2.48 9.32 -0.45
CA TYR A 26 -1.50 10.18 0.20
C TYR A 26 -0.29 9.35 0.64
N ASP A 27 0.85 10.00 0.76
CA ASP A 27 2.06 9.35 1.25
C ASP A 27 2.96 10.39 1.94
N THR A 28 3.93 9.87 2.68
CA THR A 28 4.99 10.63 3.35
C THR A 28 4.47 11.58 4.44
N PHE A 29 3.53 12.45 4.09
CA PHE A 29 2.94 13.41 5.03
C PHE A 29 1.48 13.07 5.26
N LEU A 30 1.00 13.32 6.47
CA LEU A 30 -0.43 13.18 6.73
C LEU A 30 -1.20 14.15 5.83
N PRO A 31 -2.37 13.74 5.34
CA PRO A 31 -3.16 14.63 4.51
C PRO A 31 -3.58 15.88 5.29
N PRO A 32 -3.82 16.99 4.59
CA PRO A 32 -4.25 18.22 5.24
C PRO A 32 -5.53 18.02 6.07
N GLU A 33 -5.66 18.83 7.11
CA GLU A 33 -6.90 18.88 7.88
C GLU A 33 -8.06 19.16 6.92
N ASN A 34 -9.22 18.57 7.19
CA ASN A 34 -10.42 18.64 6.35
C ASN A 34 -10.32 17.85 5.03
N THR A 35 -9.35 16.95 4.92
CA THR A 35 -9.28 16.04 3.79
C THR A 35 -10.50 15.13 3.79
N PRO A 36 -11.21 15.01 2.65
CA PRO A 36 -12.36 14.11 2.57
C PRO A 36 -11.99 12.66 2.80
N TYR A 37 -12.81 11.97 3.58
CA TYR A 37 -12.72 10.53 3.76
C TYR A 37 -13.60 9.82 2.74
N PRO A 38 -13.35 8.54 2.42
CA PRO A 38 -12.17 7.76 2.82
C PRO A 38 -10.97 8.06 1.91
N PHE A 39 -9.78 7.65 2.36
CA PHE A 39 -8.58 7.79 1.55
C PHE A 39 -7.58 6.68 1.86
N TYR A 40 -6.65 6.46 0.93
CA TYR A 40 -5.50 5.59 1.14
C TYR A 40 -4.32 6.41 1.65
N TYR A 41 -3.54 5.83 2.52
CA TYR A 41 -2.27 6.38 2.95
C TYR A 41 -1.20 5.31 2.83
N LEU A 42 -0.19 5.57 2.01
CA LEU A 42 0.94 4.65 1.86
C LEU A 42 1.91 4.87 3.02
N GLY A 43 2.01 3.88 3.88
CA GLY A 43 2.83 3.95 5.07
C GLY A 43 4.21 3.33 4.88
N ASP A 44 4.65 2.60 5.89
CA ASP A 44 5.98 2.02 5.89
C ASP A 44 6.20 1.10 4.70
N ASN A 45 7.43 1.13 4.15
CA ASN A 45 7.87 0.06 3.28
C ASN A 45 9.28 -0.33 3.67
N GLN A 46 9.56 -1.62 3.58
CA GLN A 46 10.84 -2.16 3.99
C GLN A 46 11.33 -3.12 2.92
N GLN A 47 12.56 -2.90 2.47
CA GLN A 47 13.20 -3.79 1.51
C GLN A 47 14.24 -4.65 2.23
N THR A 48 14.22 -5.94 1.91
CA THR A 48 15.23 -6.88 2.38
C THR A 48 15.84 -7.55 1.17
N ASP A 49 17.11 -7.32 0.94
CA ASP A 49 17.82 -7.91 -0.18
C ASP A 49 18.26 -9.33 0.15
N ILE A 50 18.19 -10.18 -0.87
CA ILE A 50 18.70 -11.54 -0.78
C ILE A 50 19.98 -11.57 -1.60
N GLU A 51 21.09 -11.92 -0.95
CA GLU A 51 22.38 -11.91 -1.60
C GLU A 51 22.55 -13.16 -2.46
N TYR A 52 22.60 -12.94 -3.77
CA TYR A 52 22.97 -13.97 -4.74
C TYR A 52 24.27 -13.58 -5.42
N LYS A 53 25.00 -14.55 -5.89
CA LYS A 53 26.30 -14.34 -6.54
C LYS A 53 26.18 -13.49 -7.81
N ASN A 54 25.15 -13.73 -8.64
CA ASN A 54 25.01 -13.10 -9.94
C ASN A 54 23.61 -12.52 -10.18
N ALA A 55 22.83 -12.27 -9.13
CA ALA A 55 21.47 -11.80 -9.31
C ALA A 55 21.06 -10.89 -8.17
N VAL A 56 20.14 -9.97 -8.48
CA VAL A 56 19.54 -9.11 -7.48
C VAL A 56 18.12 -9.62 -7.24
N ALA A 57 17.83 -9.96 -6.00
CA ALA A 57 16.51 -10.40 -5.60
C ALA A 57 16.25 -9.99 -4.16
N GLY A 58 15.01 -10.05 -3.73
CA GLY A 58 14.66 -9.74 -2.36
C GLY A 58 13.18 -9.60 -2.17
N THR A 59 12.82 -8.97 -1.07
CA THR A 59 11.42 -8.71 -0.74
C THR A 59 11.22 -7.24 -0.41
N VAL A 60 10.01 -6.75 -0.65
CA VAL A 60 9.58 -5.43 -0.19
C VAL A 60 8.24 -5.61 0.52
N LEU A 61 8.18 -5.14 1.76
CA LEU A 61 6.94 -5.11 2.52
C LEU A 61 6.37 -3.70 2.41
N GLN A 62 5.17 -3.57 1.88
CA GLN A 62 4.48 -2.29 1.75
C GLN A 62 3.24 -2.28 2.62
N THR A 63 3.12 -1.28 3.47
CA THR A 63 1.93 -1.06 4.30
C THR A 63 1.05 -0.02 3.64
N ILE A 64 -0.24 -0.33 3.52
CA ILE A 64 -1.24 0.58 2.97
C ILE A 64 -2.31 0.77 4.03
N HIS A 65 -2.57 2.02 4.40
CA HIS A 65 -3.60 2.37 5.36
C HIS A 65 -4.83 2.91 4.64
N ILE A 66 -5.99 2.62 5.20
CA ILE A 66 -7.26 3.18 4.73
C ILE A 66 -7.93 3.81 5.94
N TRP A 67 -8.34 5.07 5.79
CA TRP A 67 -9.00 5.79 6.86
C TRP A 67 -10.40 6.20 6.42
N HIS A 68 -11.38 5.98 7.28
CA HIS A 68 -12.75 6.43 7.07
C HIS A 68 -13.30 7.00 8.37
N ASN A 69 -14.09 8.04 8.28
CA ASN A 69 -14.66 8.72 9.43
C ASN A 69 -16.10 8.31 9.74
N ASP A 70 -16.62 7.30 9.04
CA ASP A 70 -17.96 6.79 9.29
C ASP A 70 -17.85 5.33 9.76
N PRO A 71 -18.08 5.06 11.06
CA PRO A 71 -17.94 3.70 11.60
C PRO A 71 -18.97 2.71 11.03
N LYS A 72 -19.99 3.20 10.35
CA LYS A 72 -20.99 2.35 9.69
C LYS A 72 -20.53 1.90 8.31
N GLN A 73 -19.44 2.46 7.79
CA GLN A 73 -18.94 2.18 6.45
C GLN A 73 -17.80 1.16 6.45
N ARG A 74 -17.91 0.15 7.29
CA ARG A 74 -16.93 -0.94 7.31
C ARG A 74 -16.83 -1.64 5.94
N GLY A 75 -17.97 -1.79 5.25
CA GLY A 75 -18.01 -2.38 3.92
C GLY A 75 -17.20 -1.58 2.90
N THR A 76 -17.22 -0.25 3.02
CA THR A 76 -16.41 0.61 2.15
C THR A 76 -14.92 0.38 2.36
N VAL A 77 -14.48 0.30 3.62
CA VAL A 77 -13.09 0.02 3.95
C VAL A 77 -12.69 -1.37 3.43
N SER A 78 -13.57 -2.36 3.60
CA SER A 78 -13.32 -3.70 3.08
C SER A 78 -13.18 -3.72 1.55
N ALA A 79 -14.02 -2.96 0.85
CA ALA A 79 -13.95 -2.85 -0.61
C ALA A 79 -12.65 -2.17 -1.04
N MET A 80 -12.20 -1.15 -0.31
CA MET A 80 -10.93 -0.48 -0.60
C MET A 80 -9.75 -1.41 -0.35
N LEU A 81 -9.81 -2.24 0.70
CA LEU A 81 -8.79 -3.26 0.94
C LEU A 81 -8.72 -4.25 -0.22
N LEU A 82 -9.87 -4.70 -0.71
CA LEU A 82 -9.92 -5.62 -1.85
C LEU A 82 -9.35 -4.96 -3.11
N ASN A 83 -9.68 -3.71 -3.35
CA ASN A 83 -9.14 -2.96 -4.49
C ASN A 83 -7.62 -2.84 -4.40
N ALA A 84 -7.10 -2.52 -3.22
CA ALA A 84 -5.66 -2.41 -3.02
C ALA A 84 -4.96 -3.76 -3.25
N LYS A 85 -5.55 -4.86 -2.77
CA LYS A 85 -5.00 -6.20 -3.02
C LYS A 85 -4.99 -6.52 -4.51
N THR A 86 -6.05 -6.17 -5.22
CA THR A 86 -6.14 -6.39 -6.67
C THR A 86 -5.05 -5.61 -7.41
N VAL A 87 -4.84 -4.35 -7.03
CA VAL A 87 -3.78 -3.52 -7.60
C VAL A 87 -2.42 -4.19 -7.36
N CYS A 88 -2.15 -4.59 -6.12
CA CYS A 88 -0.87 -5.20 -5.77
C CYS A 88 -0.63 -6.51 -6.52
N ARG A 89 -1.65 -7.37 -6.61
CA ARG A 89 -1.53 -8.65 -7.33
C ARG A 89 -1.35 -8.46 -8.82
N GLY A 90 -1.79 -7.32 -9.37
CA GLY A 90 -1.62 -7.00 -10.77
C GLY A 90 -0.23 -6.49 -11.15
N ILE A 91 0.60 -6.16 -10.15
CA ILE A 91 1.96 -5.69 -10.41
C ILE A 91 2.87 -6.91 -10.61
N SER A 92 3.17 -7.23 -11.87
CA SER A 92 4.06 -8.35 -12.20
C SER A 92 5.42 -7.88 -12.70
N LYS A 93 5.50 -6.62 -13.13
CA LYS A 93 6.74 -6.07 -13.69
C LYS A 93 6.77 -4.56 -13.54
N THR A 94 7.94 -4.05 -13.21
CA THR A 94 8.25 -2.62 -13.32
C THR A 94 9.40 -2.49 -14.30
N ALA A 95 9.90 -1.27 -14.52
CA ALA A 95 10.91 -1.01 -15.54
C ALA A 95 12.11 -1.96 -15.46
N ASN A 96 12.57 -2.29 -14.25
CA ASN A 96 13.81 -3.04 -14.05
C ASN A 96 13.65 -4.34 -13.28
N PHE A 97 12.46 -4.65 -12.77
CA PHE A 97 12.26 -5.80 -11.89
C PHE A 97 10.97 -6.54 -12.20
N SER A 98 10.99 -7.83 -11.88
CA SER A 98 9.79 -8.67 -11.88
C SER A 98 9.29 -8.82 -10.46
N TRP A 99 7.98 -8.87 -10.29
CA TRP A 99 7.34 -8.86 -8.98
C TRP A 99 6.32 -9.98 -8.82
N ALA A 100 6.25 -10.52 -7.63
CA ALA A 100 5.21 -11.47 -7.25
C ALA A 100 4.81 -11.21 -5.81
N VAL A 101 3.52 -11.24 -5.53
CA VAL A 101 3.04 -11.13 -4.15
C VAL A 101 3.27 -12.45 -3.45
N ARG A 102 3.92 -12.41 -2.28
CA ARG A 102 4.19 -13.60 -1.48
C ARG A 102 3.23 -13.77 -0.33
N ASN A 103 2.85 -12.67 0.30
CA ASN A 103 2.01 -12.73 1.48
C ASN A 103 1.20 -11.45 1.62
N ILE A 104 -0.03 -11.57 2.07
CA ILE A 104 -0.90 -10.44 2.32
C ILE A 104 -1.56 -10.64 3.68
N SER A 105 -1.51 -9.59 4.51
CA SER A 105 -2.19 -9.55 5.78
C SER A 105 -3.04 -8.29 5.84
N GLN A 106 -4.26 -8.41 6.33
CA GLN A 106 -5.14 -7.25 6.48
C GLN A 106 -5.90 -7.29 7.79
N ARG A 107 -6.20 -6.12 8.30
CA ARG A 107 -7.04 -5.99 9.49
C ARG A 107 -7.79 -4.66 9.42
N ILE A 108 -8.92 -4.62 10.12
CA ILE A 108 -9.73 -3.42 10.25
C ILE A 108 -9.84 -3.13 11.75
N ILE A 109 -9.44 -1.93 12.12
CA ILE A 109 -9.34 -1.54 13.53
C ILE A 109 -10.26 -0.34 13.77
N PRO A 110 -11.20 -0.43 14.72
CA PRO A 110 -11.91 0.77 15.14
C PRO A 110 -10.94 1.69 15.90
N ASP A 111 -10.98 2.96 15.58
CA ASP A 111 -10.14 3.97 16.24
C ASP A 111 -11.03 4.97 16.96
N ASN A 112 -11.05 4.89 18.28
CA ASN A 112 -11.84 5.75 19.14
C ASN A 112 -10.99 6.75 19.90
N THR A 113 -9.75 6.99 19.44
CA THR A 113 -8.84 7.93 20.10
C THR A 113 -9.15 9.38 19.77
N THR A 114 -9.96 9.63 18.76
CA THR A 114 -10.39 10.97 18.35
C THR A 114 -11.81 11.24 18.82
N LYS A 115 -12.24 12.51 18.78
CA LYS A 115 -13.61 12.88 19.15
C LYS A 115 -14.66 12.17 18.31
N SER A 116 -14.37 12.01 17.02
CA SER A 116 -15.22 11.25 16.11
C SER A 116 -14.56 9.91 15.84
N PRO A 117 -15.28 8.80 16.00
CA PRO A 117 -14.72 7.48 15.73
C PRO A 117 -14.27 7.34 14.28
N LEU A 118 -13.14 6.66 14.10
CA LEU A 118 -12.61 6.35 12.76
C LEU A 118 -12.54 4.84 12.58
N ILE A 119 -12.56 4.41 11.33
CA ILE A 119 -12.22 3.03 10.98
C ILE A 119 -10.90 3.06 10.24
N HIS A 120 -9.98 2.21 10.66
CA HIS A 120 -8.63 2.14 10.12
C HIS A 120 -8.40 0.75 9.52
N GLY A 121 -8.30 0.69 8.19
CA GLY A 121 -7.89 -0.53 7.51
C GLY A 121 -6.38 -0.55 7.37
N VAL A 122 -5.77 -1.68 7.62
CA VAL A 122 -4.32 -1.86 7.46
C VAL A 122 -4.09 -3.05 6.56
N LEU A 123 -3.35 -2.84 5.48
CA LEU A 123 -2.96 -3.87 4.54
C LEU A 123 -1.44 -3.93 4.50
N GLU A 124 -0.90 -5.12 4.73
CA GLU A 124 0.54 -5.35 4.60
C GLU A 124 0.75 -6.36 3.49
N VAL A 125 1.47 -5.96 2.46
CA VAL A 125 1.73 -6.80 1.29
C VAL A 125 3.22 -7.03 1.17
N GLU A 126 3.61 -8.29 1.19
CA GLU A 126 4.99 -8.68 0.96
C GLU A 126 5.16 -9.08 -0.50
N PHE A 127 6.04 -8.37 -1.20
CA PHE A 127 6.38 -8.64 -2.60
C PHE A 127 7.75 -9.28 -2.66
N TYR A 128 7.91 -10.17 -3.62
CA TYR A 128 9.21 -10.72 -3.99
C TYR A 128 9.62 -10.09 -5.31
N PHE A 129 10.88 -9.65 -5.41
CA PHE A 129 11.41 -9.10 -6.65
C PHE A 129 12.64 -9.86 -7.13
N SER A 130 12.83 -9.82 -8.42
CA SER A 130 14.02 -10.39 -9.04
C SER A 130 14.37 -9.66 -10.34
#